data_c337935fa2be7c2602aa9cca134fcfd7
#
_entry.id   c337935fa2be7c2602aa9cca134fcfd7
#
_cell.length_a   1.000
_cell.length_b   1.000
_cell.length_c   1.000
_cell.angle_alpha   90.00
_cell.angle_beta   90.00
_cell.angle_gamma   90.00
#
_symmetry.space_group_name_H-M   'P 1'
#
loop_
_entity.id
_entity.type
_entity.pdbx_description
1 polymer ?
#
loop_
_entity_poly.entity_id
_entity_poly.type
_entity_poly.pdbx_seq_one_letter_code
_entity_poly.pdbx_strand_id
1 'polypeptide(L)'
;MYEVRFHGRGGQGAVTAASMLAAALLEEGKYAVSIPSFGFERRGAPVVSFLRFSDREIRQLTNIYTPDCLICVDPTLAKSVDIFSGLKPGGTLVQATNKPLEQVIIADTVGVVGLCDAIAIALEVFKRPITNTLMLGAFAKTTGMVSLDALRRSLEDSDFRDAG
;
A
#
# COMPACT_ATOMS: atom_id res chain seq x y z
N MET A 1 12.65 5.12 -11.25
CA MET A 1 11.37 5.51 -10.63
C MET A 1 10.55 4.26 -10.43
N TYR A 2 10.02 4.05 -9.23
CA TYR A 2 9.19 2.91 -8.85
C TYR A 2 7.78 3.41 -8.53
N GLU A 3 6.78 2.70 -9.00
CA GLU A 3 5.38 3.13 -8.96
C GLU A 3 4.52 2.11 -8.20
N VAL A 4 3.86 2.59 -7.16
CA VAL A 4 3.01 1.77 -6.28
C VAL A 4 1.56 2.25 -6.38
N ARG A 5 0.64 1.31 -6.50
CA ARG A 5 -0.79 1.57 -6.45
C ARG A 5 -1.40 0.86 -5.25
N PHE A 6 -2.04 1.65 -4.39
CA PHE A 6 -2.76 1.16 -3.22
C PHE A 6 -4.21 0.93 -3.57
N HIS A 7 -4.75 -0.19 -3.16
CA HIS A 7 -6.15 -0.55 -3.27
C HIS A 7 -6.75 -0.79 -1.91
N GLY A 8 -7.86 -0.12 -1.63
CA GLY A 8 -8.61 -0.25 -0.38
C GLY A 8 -10.06 0.15 -0.57
N ARG A 9 -10.79 0.27 0.53
CA ARG A 9 -12.12 0.86 0.56
C ARG A 9 -12.10 2.17 1.34
N GLY A 10 -13.04 3.05 1.08
CA GLY A 10 -13.22 4.29 1.84
C GLY A 10 -13.28 4.01 3.33
N GLY A 11 -12.42 4.69 4.11
CA GLY A 11 -12.25 4.50 5.54
C GLY A 11 -11.19 3.49 5.99
N GLN A 12 -10.53 2.78 5.06
CA GLN A 12 -9.43 1.83 5.40
C GLN A 12 -8.03 2.45 5.41
N GLY A 13 -7.90 3.74 5.10
CA GLY A 13 -6.64 4.47 5.19
C GLY A 13 -5.63 4.18 4.08
N ALA A 14 -6.06 3.79 2.87
CA ALA A 14 -5.15 3.57 1.73
C ALA A 14 -4.38 4.85 1.33
N VAL A 15 -5.05 6.01 1.33
CA VAL A 15 -4.42 7.31 1.07
C VAL A 15 -3.39 7.66 2.16
N THR A 16 -3.77 7.44 3.42
CA THR A 16 -2.89 7.65 4.57
C THR A 16 -1.64 6.77 4.50
N ALA A 17 -1.81 5.48 4.16
CA ALA A 17 -0.69 4.54 3.98
C ALA A 17 0.28 5.02 2.90
N ALA A 18 -0.23 5.50 1.75
CA ALA A 18 0.61 6.04 0.68
C ALA A 18 1.41 7.27 1.14
N SER A 19 0.79 8.17 1.91
CA SER A 19 1.47 9.35 2.45
C SER A 19 2.53 9.00 3.49
N MET A 20 2.25 8.04 4.37
CA MET A 20 3.21 7.57 5.37
C MET A 20 4.42 6.88 4.71
N LEU A 21 4.19 6.06 3.69
CA LEU A 21 5.28 5.44 2.94
C LEU A 21 6.12 6.49 2.21
N ALA A 22 5.47 7.53 1.64
CA ALA A 22 6.19 8.65 1.03
C ALA A 22 7.10 9.36 2.04
N ALA A 23 6.60 9.65 3.24
CA ALA A 23 7.39 10.29 4.31
C ALA A 23 8.60 9.43 4.72
N ALA A 24 8.41 8.12 4.91
CA ALA A 24 9.51 7.21 5.24
C ALA A 24 10.59 7.15 4.15
N LEU A 25 10.18 7.15 2.88
CA LEU A 25 11.12 7.17 1.74
C LEU A 25 11.89 8.49 1.63
N LEU A 26 11.24 9.62 1.95
CA LEU A 26 11.89 10.93 2.00
C LEU A 26 12.96 10.98 3.10
N GLU A 27 12.71 10.40 4.27
CA GLU A 27 13.71 10.28 5.34
C GLU A 27 14.94 9.46 4.93
N GLU A 28 14.77 8.48 4.05
CA GLU A 28 15.88 7.72 3.46
C GLU A 28 16.58 8.45 2.29
N GLY A 29 16.24 9.71 2.06
CA GLY A 29 16.87 10.56 1.02
C GLY A 29 16.36 10.30 -0.39
N LYS A 30 15.24 9.57 -0.54
CA LYS A 30 14.59 9.41 -1.84
C LYS A 30 13.63 10.56 -2.13
N TYR A 31 13.33 10.78 -3.39
CA TYR A 31 12.20 11.61 -3.80
C TYR A 31 10.94 10.74 -3.80
N ALA A 32 9.87 11.21 -3.18
CA ALA A 32 8.61 10.50 -3.11
C ALA A 32 7.42 11.46 -3.29
N VAL A 33 6.40 11.02 -4.02
CA VAL A 33 5.17 11.77 -4.25
C VAL A 33 3.98 10.83 -4.06
N SER A 34 3.12 11.14 -3.08
CA SER A 34 1.83 10.49 -2.87
C SER A 34 0.74 11.27 -3.60
N ILE A 35 -0.04 10.58 -4.41
CA ILE A 35 -1.12 11.16 -5.22
C ILE A 35 -2.42 10.48 -4.83
N PRO A 36 -3.29 11.13 -4.05
CA PRO A 36 -4.63 10.60 -3.76
C PRO A 36 -5.47 10.65 -5.04
N SER A 37 -6.18 9.58 -5.32
CA SER A 37 -7.21 9.60 -6.34
C SER A 37 -8.50 10.10 -5.72
N PHE A 38 -8.85 11.34 -6.00
CA PHE A 38 -10.11 11.93 -5.56
C PHE A 38 -11.24 11.41 -6.48
N GLY A 39 -12.08 10.56 -5.94
CA GLY A 39 -13.38 10.20 -6.49
C GLY A 39 -14.48 10.61 -5.50
N PHE A 40 -15.73 10.27 -5.81
CA PHE A 40 -16.82 10.39 -4.83
C PHE A 40 -16.60 9.34 -3.74
N GLU A 41 -15.72 9.65 -2.78
CA GLU A 41 -15.38 8.76 -1.67
C GLU A 41 -16.63 8.52 -0.81
N ARG A 42 -17.22 7.35 -0.99
CA ARG A 42 -18.23 6.83 -0.08
C ARG A 42 -17.57 5.78 0.81
N ARG A 43 -17.92 5.78 2.08
CA ARG A 43 -17.47 4.74 3.00
C ARG A 43 -17.75 3.36 2.42
N GLY A 44 -16.73 2.50 2.35
CA GLY A 44 -16.82 1.15 1.79
C GLY A 44 -16.69 1.03 0.26
N ALA A 45 -16.74 2.13 -0.50
CA ALA A 45 -16.47 2.09 -1.93
C ALA A 45 -14.98 1.83 -2.22
N PRO A 46 -14.63 1.19 -3.36
CA PRO A 46 -13.24 1.02 -3.78
C PRO A 46 -12.54 2.38 -3.91
N VAL A 47 -11.35 2.48 -3.32
CA VAL A 47 -10.48 3.66 -3.34
C VAL A 47 -9.11 3.25 -3.84
N VAL A 48 -8.51 4.10 -4.66
CA VAL A 48 -7.16 3.94 -5.17
C VAL A 48 -6.30 5.13 -4.73
N SER A 49 -5.06 4.88 -4.38
CA SER A 49 -4.05 5.90 -4.11
C SER A 49 -2.75 5.51 -4.77
N PHE A 50 -1.92 6.49 -5.12
CA PHE A 50 -0.70 6.27 -5.87
C PHE A 50 0.50 6.81 -5.12
N LEU A 51 1.65 6.14 -5.27
CA LEU A 51 2.93 6.58 -4.78
C LEU A 51 3.99 6.37 -5.87
N ARG A 52 4.78 7.40 -6.13
CA ARG A 52 6.02 7.32 -6.90
C ARG A 52 7.20 7.61 -6.01
N PHE A 53 8.29 6.88 -6.18
CA PHE A 53 9.56 7.23 -5.56
C PHE A 53 10.74 6.92 -6.47
N SER A 54 11.84 7.64 -6.26
CA SER A 54 13.02 7.59 -7.12
C SER A 54 14.23 8.19 -6.40
N ASP A 55 15.43 7.88 -6.88
CA ASP A 55 16.66 8.55 -6.44
C ASP A 55 16.86 9.90 -7.15
N ARG A 56 15.93 10.30 -8.02
CA ARG A 56 15.94 11.58 -8.76
C ARG A 56 14.62 12.30 -8.60
N GLU A 57 14.65 13.63 -8.78
CA GLU A 57 13.46 14.47 -8.73
C GLU A 57 12.31 13.93 -9.60
N ILE A 58 11.11 13.90 -9.02
CA ILE A 58 9.88 13.43 -9.67
C ILE A 58 9.06 14.63 -10.10
N ARG A 59 8.81 14.75 -11.42
CA ARG A 59 7.98 15.81 -12.00
C ARG A 59 6.61 15.35 -12.44
N GLN A 60 6.37 14.04 -12.44
CA GLN A 60 5.10 13.46 -12.85
C GLN A 60 4.13 13.40 -11.66
N LEU A 61 3.02 14.12 -11.77
CA LEU A 61 1.96 14.17 -10.76
C LEU A 61 0.64 13.53 -11.24
N THR A 62 0.72 12.74 -12.31
CA THR A 62 -0.45 12.04 -12.88
C THR A 62 -0.72 10.72 -12.19
N ASN A 63 -1.93 10.16 -12.38
CA ASN A 63 -2.27 8.82 -11.94
C ASN A 63 -1.30 7.77 -12.49
N ILE A 64 -1.15 6.66 -11.77
CA ILE A 64 -0.30 5.52 -12.17
C ILE A 64 -1.17 4.46 -12.83
N TYR A 65 -0.98 4.28 -14.15
CA TYR A 65 -1.71 3.29 -14.93
C TYR A 65 -0.95 1.96 -15.06
N THR A 66 0.40 2.00 -14.98
CA THR A 66 1.28 0.84 -15.10
C THR A 66 2.18 0.70 -13.87
N PRO A 67 1.61 0.27 -12.71
CA PRO A 67 2.38 0.16 -11.47
C PRO A 67 3.41 -0.98 -11.52
N ASP A 68 4.48 -0.83 -10.73
CA ASP A 68 5.45 -1.88 -10.42
C ASP A 68 4.97 -2.76 -9.26
N CYS A 69 4.18 -2.17 -8.34
CA CYS A 69 3.69 -2.83 -7.15
C CYS A 69 2.23 -2.47 -6.86
N LEU A 70 1.48 -3.45 -6.39
CA LEU A 70 0.13 -3.30 -5.85
C LEU A 70 0.16 -3.58 -4.35
N ILE A 71 -0.40 -2.67 -3.56
CA ILE A 71 -0.67 -2.90 -2.13
C ILE A 71 -2.18 -2.94 -1.95
N CYS A 72 -2.71 -4.11 -1.59
CA CYS A 72 -4.14 -4.32 -1.41
C CYS A 72 -4.45 -4.49 0.09
N VAL A 73 -5.06 -3.48 0.70
CA VAL A 73 -5.39 -3.49 2.14
C VAL A 73 -6.70 -4.21 2.45
N ASP A 74 -7.53 -4.47 1.43
CA ASP A 74 -8.79 -5.20 1.57
C ASP A 74 -8.76 -6.51 0.78
N PRO A 75 -8.83 -7.68 1.44
CA PRO A 75 -8.72 -8.98 0.76
C PRO A 75 -9.90 -9.30 -0.16
N THR A 76 -10.99 -8.53 -0.10
CA THR A 76 -12.19 -8.78 -0.91
C THR A 76 -12.19 -8.03 -2.23
N LEU A 77 -11.32 -7.03 -2.41
CA LEU A 77 -11.33 -6.15 -3.58
C LEU A 77 -11.09 -6.90 -4.90
N ALA A 78 -10.14 -7.81 -4.95
CA ALA A 78 -9.83 -8.58 -6.15
C ALA A 78 -11.00 -9.40 -6.72
N LYS A 79 -12.08 -9.57 -5.94
CA LYS A 79 -13.31 -10.23 -6.38
C LYS A 79 -14.29 -9.30 -7.11
N SER A 80 -14.18 -8.00 -6.90
CA SER A 80 -15.14 -7.01 -7.36
C SER A 80 -14.54 -5.95 -8.28
N VAL A 81 -13.21 -5.80 -8.26
CA VAL A 81 -12.45 -4.83 -9.04
C VAL A 81 -11.22 -5.52 -9.62
N ASP A 82 -10.89 -5.22 -10.87
CA ASP A 82 -9.63 -5.65 -11.44
C ASP A 82 -8.48 -4.81 -10.87
N ILE A 83 -7.94 -5.26 -9.73
CA ILE A 83 -6.79 -4.61 -9.08
C ILE A 83 -5.49 -4.79 -9.88
N PHE A 84 -5.42 -5.76 -10.79
CA PHE A 84 -4.21 -6.10 -11.55
C PHE A 84 -4.06 -5.30 -12.85
N SER A 85 -5.10 -4.58 -13.26
CA SER A 85 -5.08 -3.82 -14.50
C SER A 85 -3.84 -2.94 -14.61
N GLY A 86 -3.05 -3.14 -15.68
CA GLY A 86 -1.84 -2.40 -15.96
C GLY A 86 -0.61 -2.78 -15.12
N LEU A 87 -0.68 -3.75 -14.21
CA LEU A 87 0.51 -4.21 -13.49
C LEU A 87 1.58 -4.69 -14.46
N LYS A 88 2.78 -4.16 -14.33
CA LYS A 88 3.92 -4.55 -15.16
C LYS A 88 4.23 -6.04 -15.02
N PRO A 89 4.67 -6.73 -16.08
CA PRO A 89 5.13 -8.11 -16.00
C PRO A 89 6.24 -8.26 -14.94
N GLY A 90 6.12 -9.29 -14.09
CA GLY A 90 7.02 -9.49 -12.96
C GLY A 90 6.75 -8.57 -11.76
N GLY A 91 5.64 -7.84 -11.78
CA GLY A 91 5.27 -6.89 -10.73
C GLY A 91 5.03 -7.55 -9.37
N THR A 92 4.96 -6.73 -8.34
CA THR A 92 4.80 -7.17 -6.95
C THR A 92 3.35 -7.00 -6.49
N LEU A 93 2.82 -8.01 -5.80
CA LEU A 93 1.56 -7.93 -5.06
C LEU A 93 1.85 -8.04 -3.56
N VAL A 94 1.43 -7.05 -2.78
CA VAL A 94 1.39 -7.12 -1.32
C VAL A 94 -0.07 -7.06 -0.88
N GLN A 95 -0.59 -8.15 -0.31
CA GLN A 95 -2.02 -8.27 -0.02
C GLN A 95 -2.30 -8.66 1.43
N ALA A 96 -3.25 -7.95 2.03
CA ALA A 96 -3.83 -8.34 3.31
C ALA A 96 -4.71 -9.58 3.10
N THR A 97 -4.40 -10.68 3.77
CA THR A 97 -5.21 -11.90 3.72
C THR A 97 -4.75 -12.90 4.77
N ASN A 98 -5.69 -13.70 5.28
CA ASN A 98 -5.40 -14.88 6.10
C ASN A 98 -5.43 -16.19 5.28
N LYS A 99 -5.60 -16.09 3.97
CA LYS A 99 -5.66 -17.26 3.09
C LYS A 99 -4.26 -17.71 2.68
N PRO A 100 -4.06 -19.02 2.50
CA PRO A 100 -2.83 -19.52 1.89
C PRO A 100 -2.75 -19.09 0.42
N LEU A 101 -1.54 -19.11 -0.13
CA LEU A 101 -1.24 -18.59 -1.47
C LEU A 101 -2.14 -19.17 -2.58
N GLU A 102 -2.45 -20.45 -2.47
CA GLU A 102 -3.26 -21.21 -3.45
C GLU A 102 -4.72 -20.73 -3.53
N GLN A 103 -5.18 -20.01 -2.51
CA GLN A 103 -6.54 -19.47 -2.44
C GLN A 103 -6.61 -17.96 -2.73
N VAL A 104 -5.48 -17.34 -3.02
CA VAL A 104 -5.39 -15.90 -3.36
C VAL A 104 -5.53 -15.74 -4.86
N ILE A 105 -6.32 -14.76 -5.30
CA ILE A 105 -6.42 -14.40 -6.72
C ILE A 105 -5.13 -13.66 -7.11
N ILE A 106 -4.39 -14.21 -8.05
CA ILE A 106 -3.12 -13.67 -8.53
C ILE A 106 -3.13 -13.70 -10.04
N ALA A 107 -2.81 -12.56 -10.68
CA ALA A 107 -2.68 -12.48 -12.14
C ALA A 107 -1.30 -13.00 -12.61
N ASP A 108 -1.23 -13.46 -13.85
CA ASP A 108 0.01 -13.99 -14.46
C ASP A 108 1.14 -12.94 -14.53
N THR A 109 0.79 -11.65 -14.46
CA THR A 109 1.77 -10.54 -14.43
C THR A 109 2.50 -10.42 -13.11
N VAL A 110 2.04 -11.07 -12.03
CA VAL A 110 2.65 -11.00 -10.70
C VAL A 110 3.86 -11.92 -10.63
N GLY A 111 5.03 -11.36 -10.35
CA GLY A 111 6.27 -12.10 -10.14
C GLY A 111 6.65 -12.28 -8.66
N VAL A 112 6.24 -11.35 -7.80
CA VAL A 112 6.54 -11.38 -6.35
C VAL A 112 5.26 -11.21 -5.55
N VAL A 113 5.07 -12.04 -4.53
CA VAL A 113 3.88 -12.01 -3.67
C VAL A 113 4.28 -11.89 -2.21
N GLY A 114 3.75 -10.88 -1.52
CA GLY A 114 3.80 -10.73 -0.08
C GLY A 114 2.39 -10.83 0.51
N LEU A 115 2.14 -11.79 1.38
CA LEU A 115 0.86 -11.95 2.07
C LEU A 115 1.02 -11.63 3.56
N CYS A 116 0.02 -10.97 4.13
CA CYS A 116 0.01 -10.60 5.54
C CYS A 116 -1.39 -10.73 6.12
N ASP A 117 -1.54 -11.48 7.22
CA ASP A 117 -2.79 -11.49 7.99
C ASP A 117 -2.88 -10.22 8.87
N ALA A 118 -2.97 -9.08 8.16
CA ALA A 118 -2.97 -7.77 8.79
C ALA A 118 -4.17 -7.56 9.72
N ILE A 119 -5.30 -8.21 9.46
CA ILE A 119 -6.51 -8.10 10.31
C ILE A 119 -6.26 -8.78 11.66
N ALA A 120 -5.74 -10.00 11.68
CA ALA A 120 -5.45 -10.71 12.92
C ALA A 120 -4.40 -9.94 13.76
N ILE A 121 -3.33 -9.48 13.13
CA ILE A 121 -2.29 -8.69 13.80
C ILE A 121 -2.86 -7.37 14.34
N ALA A 122 -3.68 -6.65 13.55
CA ALA A 122 -4.30 -5.41 13.99
C ALA A 122 -5.22 -5.60 15.20
N LEU A 123 -6.00 -6.67 15.21
CA LEU A 123 -6.88 -7.01 16.34
C LEU A 123 -6.09 -7.39 17.59
N GLU A 124 -4.97 -8.09 17.43
CA GLU A 124 -4.08 -8.45 18.54
C GLU A 124 -3.41 -7.20 19.16
N VAL A 125 -2.84 -6.33 18.32
CA VAL A 125 -2.02 -5.18 18.75
C VAL A 125 -2.89 -3.98 19.10
N PHE A 126 -3.79 -3.57 18.21
CA PHE A 126 -4.56 -2.32 18.33
C PHE A 126 -5.98 -2.53 18.87
N LYS A 127 -6.45 -3.79 19.00
CA LYS A 127 -7.86 -4.13 19.30
C LYS A 127 -8.86 -3.55 18.29
N ARG A 128 -8.38 -3.16 17.11
CA ARG A 128 -9.16 -2.58 16.01
C ARG A 128 -8.61 -3.09 14.67
N PRO A 129 -9.44 -3.28 13.62
CA PRO A 129 -9.00 -3.78 12.32
C PRO A 129 -8.33 -2.67 11.47
N ILE A 130 -7.31 -2.01 11.99
CA ILE A 130 -6.55 -0.95 11.31
C ILE A 130 -5.36 -1.61 10.62
N THR A 131 -5.49 -1.89 9.32
CA THR A 131 -4.52 -2.71 8.58
C THR A 131 -3.52 -1.89 7.75
N ASN A 132 -3.79 -0.62 7.50
CA ASN A 132 -3.01 0.21 6.60
C ASN A 132 -1.53 0.32 6.95
N THR A 133 -1.18 0.56 8.21
CA THR A 133 0.20 0.67 8.68
C THR A 133 0.93 -0.69 8.65
N LEU A 134 0.21 -1.77 8.98
CA LEU A 134 0.76 -3.13 8.92
C LEU A 134 1.15 -3.52 7.50
N MET A 135 0.37 -3.08 6.51
CA MET A 135 0.66 -3.34 5.10
C MET A 135 1.92 -2.60 4.61
N LEU A 136 2.33 -1.51 5.26
CA LEU A 136 3.62 -0.86 4.99
C LEU A 136 4.79 -1.72 5.48
N GLY A 137 4.66 -2.36 6.64
CA GLY A 137 5.63 -3.35 7.12
C GLY A 137 5.72 -4.57 6.19
N ALA A 138 4.58 -5.06 5.69
CA ALA A 138 4.54 -6.13 4.71
C ALA A 138 5.22 -5.71 3.38
N PHE A 139 5.00 -4.49 2.91
CA PHE A 139 5.69 -3.93 1.74
C PHE A 139 7.20 -3.87 1.95
N ALA A 140 7.66 -3.33 3.10
CA ALA A 140 9.08 -3.26 3.43
C ALA A 140 9.75 -4.63 3.42
N LYS A 141 9.11 -5.63 4.04
CA LYS A 141 9.62 -7.00 4.09
C LYS A 141 9.65 -7.67 2.71
N THR A 142 8.61 -7.44 1.89
CA THR A 142 8.50 -8.08 0.57
C THR A 142 9.47 -7.49 -0.45
N THR A 143 9.69 -6.17 -0.41
CA THR A 143 10.44 -5.45 -1.44
C THR A 143 11.85 -5.05 -1.01
N GLY A 144 12.09 -4.86 0.28
CA GLY A 144 13.34 -4.30 0.80
C GLY A 144 13.59 -2.84 0.41
N MET A 145 12.59 -2.11 -0.10
CA MET A 145 12.75 -0.77 -0.68
C MET A 145 12.68 0.36 0.35
N VAL A 146 12.26 0.06 1.55
CA VAL A 146 12.21 0.98 2.70
C VAL A 146 12.54 0.21 3.96
N SER A 147 13.25 0.82 4.91
CA SER A 147 13.55 0.20 6.19
C SER A 147 12.38 0.29 7.17
N LEU A 148 12.30 -0.67 8.08
CA LEU A 148 11.31 -0.63 9.16
C LEU A 148 11.56 0.55 10.11
N ASP A 149 12.82 0.97 10.29
CA ASP A 149 13.17 2.12 11.12
C ASP A 149 12.66 3.44 10.52
N ALA A 150 12.76 3.63 9.22
CA ALA A 150 12.18 4.80 8.54
C ALA A 150 10.66 4.80 8.63
N LEU A 151 10.01 3.65 8.44
CA LEU A 151 8.56 3.52 8.63
C LEU A 151 8.14 3.86 10.06
N ARG A 152 8.87 3.36 11.07
CA ARG A 152 8.59 3.65 12.47
C ARG A 152 8.67 5.15 12.76
N ARG A 153 9.75 5.81 12.33
CA ARG A 153 9.90 7.27 12.52
C ARG A 153 8.79 8.05 11.84
N SER A 154 8.47 7.70 10.59
CA SER A 154 7.36 8.32 9.85
C SER A 154 6.00 8.17 10.57
N LEU A 155 5.77 7.06 11.27
CA LEU A 155 4.57 6.83 12.06
C LEU A 155 4.59 7.66 13.36
N GLU A 156 5.75 7.75 14.03
CA GLU A 156 5.92 8.52 15.26
C GLU A 156 5.73 10.02 15.04
N ASP A 157 6.16 10.54 13.88
CA ASP A 157 6.05 11.95 13.50
C ASP A 157 4.69 12.31 12.87
N SER A 158 3.84 11.32 12.62
CA SER A 158 2.53 11.56 12.01
C SER A 158 1.49 12.04 13.03
N ASP A 159 0.56 12.92 12.60
CA ASP A 159 -0.58 13.41 13.40
C ASP A 159 -1.56 12.30 13.83
N PHE A 160 -1.32 11.06 13.41
CA PHE A 160 -2.11 9.87 13.78
C PHE A 160 -1.77 9.31 15.16
N ARG A 161 -0.80 9.89 15.85
CA ARG A 161 -0.32 9.48 17.17
C ARG A 161 -1.42 9.47 18.24
N ASP A 162 -2.42 10.33 18.09
CA ASP A 162 -3.50 10.52 19.08
C ASP A 162 -4.82 9.84 18.71
N ALA A 163 -4.88 9.11 17.59
CA ALA A 163 -6.08 8.37 17.19
C ALA A 163 -6.23 7.01 17.92
N GLY A 164 -5.40 6.80 18.91
CA GLY A 164 -5.26 5.59 19.66
C GLY A 164 -5.81 5.28 20.82
#